data_2a23763b32156864c895b21fc2284e64
#
_entry.id   2a23763b32156864c895b21fc2284e64
#
_cell.length_a   1.000
_cell.length_b   1.000
_cell.length_c   1.000
_cell.angle_alpha   90.00
_cell.angle_beta   90.00
_cell.angle_gamma   90.00
#
_symmetry.space_group_name_H-M   'P 1'
#
loop_
_entity.id
_entity.type
_entity.pdbx_description
1 polymer ?
#
loop_
_entity_poly.entity_id
_entity_poly.type
_entity_poly.pdbx_seq_one_letter_code
_entity_poly.pdbx_strand_id
1 'polypeptide(L)'
;MDACTFVYLGGLYRWSPTGTDRIGLRGPYLASLRTQKTGQTSVPNDVSAYLTAMGIRAAGFTRMLASSNDTMIWLNYDQMLAWELANNGRLPLSASYQRAPGPATLTFAQVVRDGENRITLVCAPEGVTLTSYYRVGLVRARQLLARETGSYFEIDHQEVLPQQSARARLVNDAIVFSRPLSMGQLASLLSTYSMGAWVKDKNGAVRYGFTIGPVTVKDSFPGYYADCEKIVPRSPAQAPRQVVAPNT
;
A
#
# COMPACT_ATOMS: atom_id res chain seq x y z
N MET A 1 5.02 30.48 9.97
CA MET A 1 5.48 29.32 9.23
C MET A 1 6.33 29.82 8.09
N ASP A 2 7.44 29.20 7.88
CA ASP A 2 8.29 29.56 6.75
C ASP A 2 7.53 29.20 5.46
N ALA A 3 7.53 30.08 4.46
CA ALA A 3 6.89 29.82 3.17
C ALA A 3 7.36 28.49 2.55
N CYS A 4 8.61 28.13 2.79
CA CYS A 4 9.21 26.87 2.36
C CYS A 4 8.46 25.63 2.87
N THR A 5 7.92 25.66 4.08
CA THR A 5 7.13 24.54 4.63
C THR A 5 5.84 24.33 3.85
N PHE A 6 5.12 25.41 3.53
CA PHE A 6 3.91 25.29 2.71
C PHE A 6 4.20 24.83 1.29
N VAL A 7 5.28 25.34 0.69
CA VAL A 7 5.71 24.89 -0.63
C VAL A 7 6.03 23.39 -0.61
N TYR A 8 6.75 22.92 0.40
CA TYR A 8 7.03 21.49 0.54
C TYR A 8 5.74 20.67 0.75
N LEU A 9 4.88 21.09 1.66
CA LEU A 9 3.61 20.41 1.95
C LEU A 9 2.62 20.49 0.78
N GLY A 10 2.75 21.50 -0.09
CA GLY A 10 1.97 21.66 -1.33
C GLY A 10 2.36 20.69 -2.44
N GLY A 11 3.49 20.00 -2.31
CA GLY A 11 3.88 18.97 -3.26
C GLY A 11 3.00 17.73 -3.16
N LEU A 12 2.46 17.25 -4.30
CA LEU A 12 1.74 15.99 -4.36
C LEU A 12 2.64 14.82 -3.95
N TYR A 13 3.89 14.83 -4.41
CA TYR A 13 4.93 13.87 -4.03
C TYR A 13 5.98 14.57 -3.19
N ARG A 14 6.05 14.19 -1.91
CA ARG A 14 6.93 14.80 -0.92
C ARG A 14 7.99 13.80 -0.47
N TRP A 15 9.23 14.09 -0.83
CA TRP A 15 10.37 13.25 -0.47
C TRP A 15 10.93 13.66 0.88
N SER A 16 11.12 12.69 1.74
CA SER A 16 11.88 12.90 2.97
C SER A 16 13.38 12.82 2.68
N PRO A 17 14.19 13.72 3.24
CA PRO A 17 15.63 13.64 3.12
C PRO A 17 16.15 12.35 3.78
N THR A 18 17.26 11.84 3.26
CA THR A 18 17.97 10.67 3.77
C THR A 18 19.28 11.07 4.42
N GLY A 19 19.85 10.20 5.25
CA GLY A 19 21.10 10.46 5.91
C GLY A 19 21.01 11.55 6.99
N THR A 20 21.92 12.52 6.95
CA THR A 20 21.99 13.65 7.91
C THR A 20 21.09 14.81 7.57
N ASP A 21 20.51 14.83 6.38
CA ASP A 21 19.64 15.91 5.93
C ASP A 21 18.36 15.97 6.77
N ARG A 22 17.86 17.17 7.00
CA ARG A 22 16.67 17.43 7.80
C ARG A 22 15.83 18.52 7.17
N ILE A 23 14.52 18.46 7.41
CA ILE A 23 13.59 19.54 7.07
C ILE A 23 13.27 20.32 8.33
N GLY A 24 13.52 21.61 8.31
CA GLY A 24 13.20 22.51 9.42
C GLY A 24 11.78 23.04 9.31
N LEU A 25 10.99 22.87 10.37
CA LEU A 25 9.68 23.47 10.52
C LEU A 25 9.76 24.56 11.60
N ARG A 26 9.43 25.80 11.27
CA ARG A 26 9.47 26.91 12.22
C ARG A 26 8.08 27.27 12.73
N GLY A 27 8.00 27.46 14.05
CA GLY A 27 6.78 27.61 14.81
C GLY A 27 6.00 28.92 14.84
N PRO A 28 6.49 30.14 14.41
CA PRO A 28 5.78 31.40 14.71
C PRO A 28 4.38 31.49 14.13
N TYR A 29 4.13 30.88 12.98
CA TYR A 29 2.77 30.83 12.41
C TYR A 29 1.84 29.95 13.24
N LEU A 30 2.38 28.96 13.92
CA LEU A 30 1.63 28.07 14.79
C LEU A 30 1.30 28.73 16.13
N ALA A 31 2.15 29.67 16.59
CA ALA A 31 1.86 30.50 17.76
C ALA A 31 0.66 31.43 17.49
N SER A 32 0.52 32.02 16.31
CA SER A 32 -0.65 32.83 15.94
C SER A 32 -1.93 32.01 15.84
N LEU A 33 -1.86 30.72 15.56
CA LEU A 33 -3.01 29.78 15.60
C LEU A 33 -3.41 29.40 17.03
N ARG A 34 -2.47 29.52 18.01
CA ARG A 34 -2.72 29.23 19.43
C ARG A 34 -3.44 30.38 20.17
N THR A 35 -3.46 31.58 19.63
CA THR A 35 -3.98 32.78 20.32
C THR A 35 -5.49 32.94 20.23
N GLN A 36 -6.25 31.98 19.70
CA GLN A 36 -7.69 31.96 19.89
C GLN A 36 -8.05 31.55 21.33
N LYS A 37 -8.75 32.42 22.01
CA LYS A 37 -9.06 32.53 23.45
C LYS A 37 -9.69 31.31 24.16
N THR A 38 -9.68 30.10 23.59
CA THR A 38 -10.42 28.96 24.13
C THR A 38 -9.55 27.74 24.45
N GLY A 39 -8.22 27.84 24.40
CA GLY A 39 -7.36 26.70 24.76
C GLY A 39 -7.42 25.51 23.81
N GLN A 40 -8.26 25.53 22.79
CA GLN A 40 -8.31 24.54 21.72
C GLN A 40 -7.46 25.02 20.53
N THR A 41 -6.47 24.23 20.18
CA THR A 41 -5.63 24.47 18.99
C THR A 41 -6.46 24.09 17.75
N SER A 42 -7.22 25.04 17.21
CA SER A 42 -7.94 24.84 15.95
C SER A 42 -7.09 25.32 14.79
N VAL A 43 -6.97 24.50 13.78
CA VAL A 43 -6.34 24.87 12.49
C VAL A 43 -7.37 25.73 11.74
N PRO A 44 -6.98 26.88 11.17
CA PRO A 44 -7.90 27.64 10.31
C PRO A 44 -8.44 26.76 9.18
N ASN A 45 -9.71 26.96 8.83
CA ASN A 45 -10.40 26.11 7.85
C ASN A 45 -9.72 26.10 6.48
N ASP A 46 -9.17 27.24 6.05
CA ASP A 46 -8.43 27.39 4.79
C ASP A 46 -7.13 26.57 4.79
N VAL A 47 -6.38 26.58 5.89
CA VAL A 47 -5.17 25.75 6.06
C VAL A 47 -5.53 24.28 6.12
N SER A 48 -6.58 23.92 6.86
CA SER A 48 -7.06 22.54 6.94
C SER A 48 -7.51 22.02 5.58
N ALA A 49 -8.28 22.82 4.83
CA ALA A 49 -8.72 22.50 3.48
C ALA A 49 -7.54 22.32 2.52
N TYR A 50 -6.55 23.21 2.58
CA TYR A 50 -5.33 23.10 1.80
C TYR A 50 -4.55 21.81 2.09
N LEU A 51 -4.32 21.50 3.37
CA LEU A 51 -3.59 20.30 3.76
C LEU A 51 -4.32 19.01 3.35
N THR A 52 -5.64 19.01 3.48
CA THR A 52 -6.49 17.91 3.03
C THR A 52 -6.40 17.73 1.51
N ALA A 53 -6.46 18.81 0.74
CA ALA A 53 -6.29 18.78 -0.72
C ALA A 53 -4.91 18.25 -1.13
N MET A 54 -3.88 18.48 -0.32
CA MET A 54 -2.53 17.96 -0.52
C MET A 54 -2.32 16.53 0.03
N GLY A 55 -3.39 15.88 0.50
CA GLY A 55 -3.34 14.51 1.02
C GLY A 55 -2.55 14.38 2.34
N ILE A 56 -2.47 15.45 3.12
CA ILE A 56 -1.87 15.42 4.46
C ILE A 56 -2.95 15.09 5.47
N ARG A 57 -2.76 14.02 6.23
CA ARG A 57 -3.72 13.63 7.27
C ARG A 57 -3.68 14.60 8.45
N ALA A 58 -4.85 14.89 8.98
CA ALA A 58 -4.98 15.77 10.15
C ALA A 58 -4.11 15.35 11.33
N ALA A 59 -3.94 14.03 11.56
CA ALA A 59 -3.12 13.50 12.63
C ALA A 59 -1.63 13.88 12.50
N GLY A 60 -1.05 13.83 11.30
CA GLY A 60 0.33 14.26 11.05
C GLY A 60 0.52 15.74 11.31
N PHE A 61 -0.44 16.54 10.86
CA PHE A 61 -0.42 17.98 11.07
C PHE A 61 -0.61 18.36 12.55
N THR A 62 -1.51 17.70 13.28
CA THR A 62 -1.70 17.92 14.72
C THR A 62 -0.43 17.60 15.51
N ARG A 63 0.28 16.54 15.16
CA ARG A 63 1.58 16.21 15.78
C ARG A 63 2.63 17.30 15.52
N MET A 64 2.68 17.79 14.30
CA MET A 64 3.56 18.91 13.94
C MET A 64 3.23 20.16 14.77
N LEU A 65 1.95 20.51 14.91
CA LEU A 65 1.49 21.64 15.71
C LEU A 65 1.82 21.47 17.19
N ALA A 66 1.58 20.29 17.74
CA ALA A 66 1.82 20.02 19.17
C ALA A 66 3.31 20.10 19.53
N SER A 67 4.20 19.79 18.59
CA SER A 67 5.66 19.81 18.78
C SER A 67 6.28 21.19 18.63
N SER A 68 5.55 22.18 18.07
CA SER A 68 6.10 23.49 17.77
C SER A 68 6.10 24.41 19.00
N ASN A 69 7.27 24.60 19.56
CA ASN A 69 7.63 25.79 20.33
C ASN A 69 8.12 26.88 19.36
N ASP A 70 8.45 28.07 19.82
CA ASP A 70 8.98 29.16 18.99
C ASP A 70 10.35 28.84 18.33
N THR A 71 10.85 27.63 18.51
CA THR A 71 12.10 27.11 17.97
C THR A 71 11.89 26.32 16.68
N MET A 72 12.92 26.29 15.83
CA MET A 72 12.96 25.43 14.64
C MET A 72 12.95 23.97 15.06
N ILE A 73 12.00 23.19 14.56
CA ILE A 73 11.96 21.74 14.71
C ILE A 73 12.57 21.13 13.46
N TRP A 74 13.65 20.38 13.63
CA TRP A 74 14.33 19.68 12.57
C TRP A 74 13.86 18.24 12.50
N LEU A 75 13.12 17.89 11.45
CA LEU A 75 12.59 16.55 11.22
C LEU A 75 13.55 15.73 10.35
N ASN A 76 13.85 14.54 10.83
CA ASN A 76 14.58 13.52 10.07
C ASN A 76 13.63 12.66 9.22
N TYR A 77 14.20 11.72 8.47
CA TYR A 77 13.48 10.79 7.60
C TYR A 77 12.32 10.09 8.32
N ASP A 78 12.60 9.44 9.45
CA ASP A 78 11.61 8.64 10.17
C ASP A 78 10.46 9.49 10.72
N GLN A 79 10.78 10.68 11.25
CA GLN A 79 9.76 11.62 11.73
C GLN A 79 8.87 12.15 10.62
N MET A 80 9.44 12.45 9.44
CA MET A 80 8.68 12.93 8.30
C MET A 80 7.67 11.86 7.81
N LEU A 81 8.07 10.59 7.78
CA LEU A 81 7.20 9.49 7.42
C LEU A 81 6.17 9.19 8.53
N ALA A 82 6.61 9.10 9.79
CA ALA A 82 5.74 8.80 10.92
C ALA A 82 4.65 9.88 11.12
N TRP A 83 4.93 11.12 10.74
CA TRP A 83 3.99 12.23 10.79
C TRP A 83 3.20 12.43 9.50
N GLU A 84 3.43 11.56 8.50
CA GLU A 84 2.77 11.60 7.19
C GLU A 84 3.00 12.92 6.42
N LEU A 85 4.05 13.66 6.76
CA LEU A 85 4.45 14.88 6.07
C LEU A 85 5.20 14.58 4.77
N ALA A 86 5.85 13.42 4.68
CA ALA A 86 6.41 12.88 3.46
C ALA A 86 5.65 11.63 3.03
N ASN A 87 5.61 11.37 1.73
CA ASN A 87 5.02 10.17 1.14
C ASN A 87 5.97 9.40 0.22
N ASN A 88 7.20 9.91 0.05
CA ASN A 88 8.26 9.32 -0.77
C ASN A 88 7.78 8.89 -2.17
N GLY A 89 6.97 9.74 -2.79
CA GLY A 89 6.46 9.52 -4.13
C GLY A 89 5.29 8.53 -4.22
N ARG A 90 4.62 8.21 -3.11
CA ARG A 90 3.48 7.29 -3.06
C ARG A 90 2.24 8.00 -2.54
N LEU A 91 1.15 7.95 -3.28
CA LEU A 91 -0.13 8.43 -2.79
C LEU A 91 -0.80 7.38 -1.87
N PRO A 92 -1.84 7.76 -1.13
CA PRO A 92 -2.58 6.81 -0.31
C PRO A 92 -3.05 5.60 -1.11
N LEU A 93 -2.96 4.41 -0.49
CA LEU A 93 -3.50 3.19 -1.05
C LEU A 93 -5.02 3.30 -1.10
N SER A 94 -5.62 2.86 -2.20
CA SER A 94 -7.06 2.70 -2.36
C SER A 94 -7.42 1.22 -2.50
N ALA A 95 -8.63 0.84 -2.08
CA ALA A 95 -9.19 -0.45 -2.35
C ALA A 95 -10.56 -0.29 -3.00
N SER A 96 -10.85 -1.11 -4.00
CA SER A 96 -12.16 -1.20 -4.62
C SER A 96 -12.58 -2.67 -4.70
N TYR A 97 -13.82 -2.93 -4.31
CA TYR A 97 -14.42 -4.25 -4.40
C TYR A 97 -15.60 -4.22 -5.37
N GLN A 98 -15.53 -5.07 -6.39
CA GLN A 98 -16.59 -5.26 -7.37
C GLN A 98 -17.27 -6.60 -7.13
N ARG A 99 -18.59 -6.52 -6.88
CA ARG A 99 -19.51 -7.65 -6.94
C ARG A 99 -20.03 -7.82 -8.37
N ALA A 100 -20.73 -8.92 -8.61
CA ALA A 100 -21.43 -9.22 -9.87
C ALA A 100 -22.00 -7.99 -10.62
N PRO A 101 -22.13 -8.04 -11.99
CA PRO A 101 -22.01 -9.26 -12.77
C PRO A 101 -20.56 -9.59 -13.14
N GLY A 102 -20.12 -10.81 -12.83
CA GLY A 102 -18.76 -11.29 -13.10
C GLY A 102 -18.07 -11.89 -11.87
N PRO A 103 -16.79 -12.24 -11.98
CA PRO A 103 -16.04 -12.74 -10.85
C PRO A 103 -15.87 -11.67 -9.78
N ALA A 104 -15.98 -12.04 -8.51
CA ALA A 104 -15.73 -11.12 -7.41
C ALA A 104 -14.28 -10.63 -7.47
N THR A 105 -14.09 -9.32 -7.53
CA THR A 105 -12.76 -8.73 -7.74
C THR A 105 -12.47 -7.69 -6.68
N LEU A 106 -11.38 -7.89 -5.94
CA LEU A 106 -10.83 -6.91 -5.00
C LEU A 106 -9.52 -6.35 -5.58
N THR A 107 -9.45 -5.04 -5.72
CA THR A 107 -8.29 -4.34 -6.26
C THR A 107 -7.73 -3.38 -5.23
N PHE A 108 -6.44 -3.50 -4.95
CA PHE A 108 -5.63 -2.51 -4.25
C PHE A 108 -4.81 -1.73 -5.27
N ALA A 109 -4.91 -0.40 -5.27
CA ALA A 109 -4.19 0.45 -6.19
C ALA A 109 -3.49 1.59 -5.45
N GLN A 110 -2.22 1.82 -5.80
CA GLN A 110 -1.42 2.90 -5.27
C GLN A 110 -0.74 3.67 -6.41
N VAL A 111 -1.15 4.92 -6.60
CA VAL A 111 -0.48 5.81 -7.54
C VAL A 111 0.87 6.20 -6.97
N VAL A 112 1.89 6.10 -7.80
CA VAL A 112 3.26 6.50 -7.49
C VAL A 112 3.73 7.51 -8.54
N ARG A 113 4.83 8.22 -8.27
CA ARG A 113 5.33 9.27 -9.15
C ARG A 113 5.49 8.80 -10.61
N ASP A 114 6.00 7.60 -10.81
CA ASP A 114 6.36 7.11 -12.14
C ASP A 114 5.34 6.09 -12.70
N GLY A 115 4.17 5.94 -12.06
CA GLY A 115 3.16 4.99 -12.53
C GLY A 115 2.12 4.60 -11.49
N GLU A 116 1.71 3.35 -11.53
CA GLU A 116 0.74 2.77 -10.60
C GLU A 116 1.16 1.37 -10.19
N ASN A 117 1.05 1.08 -8.91
CA ASN A 117 1.19 -0.25 -8.36
C ASN A 117 -0.20 -0.80 -8.05
N ARG A 118 -0.51 -2.00 -8.54
CA ARG A 118 -1.81 -2.60 -8.30
C ARG A 118 -1.69 -4.09 -8.00
N ILE A 119 -2.45 -4.54 -7.00
CA ILE A 119 -2.67 -5.95 -6.71
C ILE A 119 -4.16 -6.22 -6.83
N THR A 120 -4.52 -7.24 -7.62
CA THR A 120 -5.92 -7.63 -7.84
C THR A 120 -6.11 -9.08 -7.43
N LEU A 121 -7.15 -9.33 -6.66
CA LEU A 121 -7.64 -10.64 -6.28
C LEU A 121 -8.92 -10.90 -7.05
N VAL A 122 -8.93 -11.95 -7.86
CA VAL A 122 -10.09 -12.37 -8.65
C VAL A 122 -10.55 -13.72 -8.16
N CYS A 123 -11.81 -13.81 -7.77
CA CYS A 123 -12.45 -15.03 -7.29
C CYS A 123 -13.41 -15.53 -8.34
N ALA A 124 -13.14 -16.73 -8.86
CA ALA A 124 -13.94 -17.44 -9.85
C ALA A 124 -14.22 -18.88 -9.37
N PRO A 125 -15.14 -19.62 -9.98
CA PRO A 125 -15.41 -21.01 -9.60
C PRO A 125 -14.18 -21.92 -9.61
N GLU A 126 -13.19 -21.60 -10.44
CA GLU A 126 -11.92 -22.35 -10.56
C GLU A 126 -10.95 -22.07 -9.40
N GLY A 127 -11.20 -21.03 -8.61
CA GLY A 127 -10.36 -20.61 -7.49
C GLY A 127 -10.09 -19.12 -7.44
N VAL A 128 -9.12 -18.75 -6.60
CA VAL A 128 -8.69 -17.36 -6.42
C VAL A 128 -7.38 -17.12 -7.15
N THR A 129 -7.29 -16.03 -7.88
CA THR A 129 -6.07 -15.60 -8.56
C THR A 129 -5.61 -14.24 -8.03
N LEU A 130 -4.36 -14.19 -7.56
CA LEU A 130 -3.66 -12.98 -7.17
C LEU A 130 -2.85 -12.48 -8.36
N THR A 131 -3.05 -11.24 -8.79
CA THR A 131 -2.35 -10.63 -9.92
C THR A 131 -1.70 -9.32 -9.50
N SER A 132 -0.43 -9.17 -9.86
CA SER A 132 0.34 -7.94 -9.70
C SER A 132 0.40 -7.17 -11.01
N TYR A 133 0.27 -5.84 -10.94
CA TYR A 133 0.53 -4.88 -12.01
C TYR A 133 1.53 -3.85 -11.51
N TYR A 134 2.76 -3.95 -12.01
CA TYR A 134 3.84 -3.00 -11.72
C TYR A 134 4.04 -2.09 -12.92
N ARG A 135 3.38 -0.93 -12.90
CA ARG A 135 3.39 0.03 -14.01
C ARG A 135 4.56 0.98 -13.87
N VAL A 136 5.54 0.86 -14.75
CA VAL A 136 6.80 1.62 -14.72
C VAL A 136 7.18 2.23 -16.06
N GLY A 137 6.23 2.26 -16.98
CA GLY A 137 6.47 2.70 -18.35
C GLY A 137 7.08 1.62 -19.23
N LEU A 138 6.78 1.68 -20.52
CA LEU A 138 7.07 0.64 -21.51
C LEU A 138 8.57 0.30 -21.61
N VAL A 139 9.42 1.34 -21.68
CA VAL A 139 10.87 1.16 -21.87
C VAL A 139 11.46 0.44 -20.64
N ARG A 140 11.15 0.93 -19.44
CA ARG A 140 11.67 0.34 -18.19
C ARG A 140 11.13 -1.08 -17.98
N ALA A 141 9.85 -1.32 -18.25
CA ALA A 141 9.27 -2.65 -18.13
C ALA A 141 9.97 -3.67 -19.04
N ARG A 142 10.27 -3.31 -20.30
CA ARG A 142 11.04 -4.17 -21.22
C ARG A 142 12.45 -4.45 -20.72
N GLN A 143 13.16 -3.44 -20.21
CA GLN A 143 14.52 -3.60 -19.65
C GLN A 143 14.53 -4.55 -18.45
N LEU A 144 13.55 -4.42 -17.54
CA LEU A 144 13.44 -5.27 -16.37
C LEU A 144 13.11 -6.72 -16.74
N LEU A 145 12.16 -6.93 -17.65
CA LEU A 145 11.78 -8.26 -18.11
C LEU A 145 12.89 -8.97 -18.90
N ALA A 146 13.71 -8.24 -19.63
CA ALA A 146 14.89 -8.83 -20.31
C ALA A 146 15.94 -9.39 -19.34
N ARG A 147 15.93 -8.96 -18.09
CA ARG A 147 16.84 -9.37 -17.01
C ARG A 147 16.18 -10.26 -15.96
N GLU A 148 14.88 -10.51 -16.09
CA GLU A 148 14.11 -11.29 -15.13
C GLU A 148 14.57 -12.74 -15.06
N THR A 149 14.75 -13.24 -13.83
CA THR A 149 14.99 -14.65 -13.53
C THR A 149 13.83 -15.30 -12.78
N GLY A 150 12.89 -14.52 -12.29
CA GLY A 150 11.71 -15.01 -11.59
C GLY A 150 10.90 -13.87 -10.99
N SER A 151 9.66 -14.19 -10.60
CA SER A 151 8.75 -13.28 -9.91
C SER A 151 8.09 -13.99 -8.73
N TYR A 152 7.74 -13.24 -7.68
CA TYR A 152 7.13 -13.79 -6.48
C TYR A 152 6.31 -12.72 -5.76
N PHE A 153 5.40 -13.18 -4.90
CA PHE A 153 4.75 -12.34 -3.91
C PHE A 153 5.45 -12.47 -2.56
N GLU A 154 5.45 -11.40 -1.81
CA GLU A 154 5.97 -11.32 -0.45
C GLU A 154 4.80 -10.94 0.47
N ILE A 155 4.56 -11.73 1.50
CA ILE A 155 3.52 -11.48 2.48
C ILE A 155 4.19 -11.33 3.84
N ASP A 156 3.97 -10.19 4.50
CA ASP A 156 4.57 -9.85 5.79
C ASP A 156 6.10 -10.08 5.82
N HIS A 157 6.77 -9.62 4.73
CA HIS A 157 8.21 -9.75 4.49
C HIS A 157 8.73 -11.18 4.27
N GLN A 158 7.84 -12.15 4.07
CA GLN A 158 8.21 -13.52 3.72
C GLN A 158 7.93 -13.78 2.25
N GLU A 159 8.91 -14.32 1.53
CA GLU A 159 8.72 -14.76 0.14
C GLU A 159 7.73 -15.93 0.12
N VAL A 160 6.62 -15.72 -0.57
CA VAL A 160 5.58 -16.72 -0.78
C VAL A 160 5.18 -16.76 -2.25
N LEU A 161 4.50 -17.83 -2.66
CA LEU A 161 4.03 -17.98 -4.03
C LEU A 161 5.12 -17.68 -5.07
N PRO A 162 6.27 -18.38 -5.02
CA PRO A 162 7.32 -18.23 -6.02
C PRO A 162 6.79 -18.64 -7.40
N GLN A 163 7.54 -18.28 -8.42
CA GLN A 163 7.18 -18.66 -9.78
C GLN A 163 7.17 -20.17 -9.93
N GLN A 164 6.05 -20.73 -10.35
CA GLN A 164 5.90 -22.16 -10.62
C GLN A 164 5.99 -22.47 -12.12
N SER A 165 5.30 -21.70 -12.98
CA SER A 165 5.26 -21.96 -14.42
C SER A 165 5.21 -20.69 -15.26
N ALA A 166 4.44 -19.69 -14.89
CA ALA A 166 4.24 -18.49 -15.69
C ALA A 166 5.22 -17.38 -15.29
N ARG A 167 6.03 -16.93 -16.23
CA ARG A 167 6.90 -15.76 -16.07
C ARG A 167 6.10 -14.47 -16.01
N ALA A 168 6.72 -13.43 -15.47
CA ALA A 168 6.19 -12.07 -15.61
C ALA A 168 6.15 -11.68 -17.09
N ARG A 169 5.14 -10.92 -17.48
CA ARG A 169 4.90 -10.50 -18.86
C ARG A 169 4.64 -9.00 -18.94
N LEU A 170 4.89 -8.45 -20.12
CA LEU A 170 4.52 -7.09 -20.43
C LEU A 170 3.05 -7.03 -20.83
N VAL A 171 2.29 -6.17 -20.13
CA VAL A 171 0.92 -5.82 -20.51
C VAL A 171 0.85 -4.30 -20.56
N ASN A 172 0.72 -3.73 -21.74
CA ASN A 172 0.85 -2.31 -22.02
C ASN A 172 2.23 -1.77 -21.53
N ASP A 173 2.24 -1.00 -20.45
CA ASP A 173 3.42 -0.39 -19.85
C ASP A 173 3.70 -0.95 -18.43
N ALA A 174 3.07 -2.09 -18.08
CA ALA A 174 3.21 -2.75 -16.79
C ALA A 174 3.83 -4.14 -16.90
N ILE A 175 4.59 -4.50 -15.87
CA ILE A 175 5.03 -5.88 -15.62
C ILE A 175 3.91 -6.58 -14.84
N VAL A 176 3.40 -7.68 -15.37
CA VAL A 176 2.26 -8.41 -14.82
C VAL A 176 2.63 -9.87 -14.59
N PHE A 177 2.29 -10.39 -13.43
CA PHE A 177 2.33 -11.81 -13.12
C PHE A 177 1.22 -12.20 -12.16
N SER A 178 0.81 -13.47 -12.19
CA SER A 178 -0.30 -13.98 -11.40
C SER A 178 0.07 -15.28 -10.70
N ARG A 179 -0.59 -15.54 -9.58
CA ARG A 179 -0.48 -16.81 -8.81
C ARG A 179 -1.85 -17.25 -8.33
N PRO A 180 -2.15 -18.53 -8.43
CA PRO A 180 -3.33 -19.10 -7.77
C PRO A 180 -3.15 -19.04 -6.24
N LEU A 181 -4.25 -18.82 -5.54
CA LEU A 181 -4.33 -18.88 -4.08
C LEU A 181 -5.34 -19.96 -3.67
N SER A 182 -4.99 -20.73 -2.65
CA SER A 182 -5.98 -21.51 -1.93
C SER A 182 -6.84 -20.61 -1.04
N MET A 183 -8.04 -21.06 -0.66
CA MET A 183 -8.89 -20.33 0.29
C MET A 183 -8.21 -20.12 1.64
N GLY A 184 -7.38 -21.07 2.10
CA GLY A 184 -6.58 -20.89 3.32
C GLY A 184 -5.54 -19.78 3.20
N GLN A 185 -4.87 -19.67 2.06
CA GLN A 185 -3.95 -18.56 1.78
C GLN A 185 -4.69 -17.23 1.67
N LEU A 186 -5.87 -17.20 1.04
CA LEU A 186 -6.72 -16.01 1.01
C LEU A 186 -7.13 -15.57 2.42
N ALA A 187 -7.53 -16.53 3.28
CA ALA A 187 -7.88 -16.23 4.67
C ALA A 187 -6.72 -15.58 5.44
N SER A 188 -5.49 -16.06 5.24
CA SER A 188 -4.31 -15.47 5.91
C SER A 188 -4.03 -14.03 5.49
N LEU A 189 -4.46 -13.62 4.29
CA LEU A 189 -4.32 -12.23 3.83
C LEU A 189 -5.21 -11.24 4.60
N LEU A 190 -6.26 -11.71 5.30
CA LEU A 190 -7.15 -10.84 6.11
C LEU A 190 -6.41 -10.10 7.22
N SER A 191 -5.35 -10.69 7.77
CA SER A 191 -4.53 -10.13 8.84
C SER A 191 -3.20 -9.53 8.36
N THR A 192 -2.93 -9.61 7.06
CA THR A 192 -1.66 -9.16 6.46
C THR A 192 -1.49 -7.65 6.58
N TYR A 193 -0.33 -7.21 7.05
CA TYR A 193 0.04 -5.78 7.10
C TYR A 193 0.86 -5.34 5.90
N SER A 194 1.50 -6.27 5.17
CA SER A 194 2.37 -5.96 4.04
C SER A 194 2.22 -6.99 2.91
N MET A 195 1.97 -6.52 1.69
CA MET A 195 1.97 -7.34 0.48
C MET A 195 2.94 -6.75 -0.54
N GLY A 196 3.92 -7.53 -0.96
CA GLY A 196 4.90 -7.17 -1.98
C GLY A 196 4.72 -7.98 -3.26
N ALA A 197 5.09 -7.39 -4.38
CA ALA A 197 5.16 -8.03 -5.69
C ALA A 197 6.52 -7.71 -6.33
N TRP A 198 7.33 -8.73 -6.57
CA TRP A 198 8.73 -8.58 -6.91
C TRP A 198 9.16 -9.39 -8.13
N VAL A 199 10.07 -8.81 -8.91
CA VAL A 199 10.77 -9.43 -10.03
C VAL A 199 12.26 -9.50 -9.66
N LYS A 200 12.85 -10.70 -9.74
CA LYS A 200 14.28 -10.94 -9.47
C LYS A 200 15.12 -10.65 -10.73
N ASP A 201 16.23 -9.93 -10.57
CA ASP A 201 17.23 -9.71 -11.62
C ASP A 201 18.13 -10.95 -11.79
N LYS A 202 18.80 -11.08 -12.95
CA LYS A 202 19.74 -12.16 -13.30
C LYS A 202 20.79 -12.44 -12.23
N ASN A 203 21.23 -11.43 -11.53
CA ASN A 203 22.26 -11.59 -10.50
C ASN A 203 21.69 -11.97 -9.13
N GLY A 204 20.35 -12.06 -8.97
CA GLY A 204 19.68 -12.38 -7.70
C GLY A 204 19.85 -11.33 -6.59
N ALA A 205 20.80 -10.41 -6.75
CA ALA A 205 21.14 -9.40 -5.74
C ALA A 205 20.17 -8.22 -5.72
N VAL A 206 19.44 -7.98 -6.81
CA VAL A 206 18.52 -6.85 -6.96
C VAL A 206 17.12 -7.37 -7.28
N ARG A 207 16.13 -6.79 -6.63
CA ARG A 207 14.72 -7.01 -6.92
C ARG A 207 14.04 -5.71 -7.29
N TYR A 208 13.09 -5.77 -8.20
CA TYR A 208 12.27 -4.65 -8.65
C TYR A 208 10.81 -4.95 -8.39
N GLY A 209 10.07 -4.00 -7.89
CA GLY A 209 8.67 -4.20 -7.56
C GLY A 209 8.19 -3.16 -6.56
N PHE A 210 7.19 -3.54 -5.80
CA PHE A 210 6.57 -2.66 -4.83
C PHE A 210 6.00 -3.43 -3.65
N THR A 211 5.72 -2.70 -2.58
CA THR A 211 5.00 -3.18 -1.39
C THR A 211 3.84 -2.25 -1.11
N ILE A 212 2.69 -2.80 -0.74
CA ILE A 212 1.52 -2.09 -0.26
C ILE A 212 1.17 -2.54 1.16
N GLY A 213 0.50 -1.68 1.93
CA GLY A 213 0.00 -1.99 3.28
C GLY A 213 -1.52 -2.14 3.30
N PRO A 214 -2.09 -3.32 2.99
CA PRO A 214 -3.54 -3.49 2.84
C PRO A 214 -4.32 -3.22 4.12
N VAL A 215 -3.68 -3.26 5.28
CA VAL A 215 -4.31 -2.94 6.57
C VAL A 215 -4.95 -1.54 6.61
N THR A 216 -4.46 -0.60 5.81
CA THR A 216 -4.99 0.77 5.75
C THR A 216 -6.35 0.87 5.04
N VAL A 217 -6.75 -0.17 4.30
CA VAL A 217 -7.97 -0.23 3.47
C VAL A 217 -8.70 -1.57 3.62
N LYS A 218 -8.54 -2.20 4.77
CA LYS A 218 -8.99 -3.58 5.05
C LYS A 218 -10.50 -3.78 5.05
N ASP A 219 -11.30 -2.72 5.12
CA ASP A 219 -12.76 -2.83 5.29
C ASP A 219 -13.47 -3.55 4.14
N SER A 220 -12.88 -3.54 2.94
CA SER A 220 -13.41 -4.25 1.77
C SER A 220 -13.10 -5.75 1.76
N PHE A 221 -12.13 -6.20 2.55
CA PHE A 221 -11.60 -7.55 2.48
C PHE A 221 -12.55 -8.63 3.03
N PRO A 222 -13.20 -8.44 4.22
CA PRO A 222 -14.11 -9.44 4.76
C PRO A 222 -15.31 -9.75 3.83
N GLY A 223 -15.88 -8.71 3.21
CA GLY A 223 -16.97 -8.85 2.25
C GLY A 223 -16.54 -9.64 1.01
N TYR A 224 -15.37 -9.35 0.47
CA TYR A 224 -14.79 -10.07 -0.65
C TYR A 224 -14.54 -11.54 -0.29
N TYR A 225 -13.95 -11.83 0.88
CA TYR A 225 -13.67 -13.18 1.34
C TYR A 225 -14.96 -14.01 1.46
N ALA A 226 -15.98 -13.44 2.11
CA ALA A 226 -17.28 -14.12 2.30
C ALA A 226 -17.98 -14.44 0.96
N ASP A 227 -17.80 -13.62 -0.06
CA ASP A 227 -18.36 -13.90 -1.38
C ASP A 227 -17.51 -14.95 -2.12
N CYS A 228 -16.19 -14.97 -1.95
CA CYS A 228 -15.32 -16.03 -2.46
C CYS A 228 -15.66 -17.41 -1.88
N GLU A 229 -15.96 -17.50 -0.58
CA GLU A 229 -16.38 -18.78 0.04
C GLU A 229 -17.64 -19.38 -0.59
N LYS A 230 -18.51 -18.55 -1.18
CA LYS A 230 -19.72 -18.98 -1.88
C LYS A 230 -19.43 -19.38 -3.33
N ILE A 231 -18.43 -18.73 -3.97
CA ILE A 231 -18.10 -18.93 -5.38
C ILE A 231 -17.20 -20.15 -5.58
N VAL A 232 -16.18 -20.31 -4.71
CA VAL A 232 -15.20 -21.41 -4.82
C VAL A 232 -15.75 -22.65 -4.15
N PRO A 233 -15.97 -23.75 -4.88
CA PRO A 233 -16.44 -25.01 -4.28
C PRO A 233 -15.44 -25.51 -3.23
N ARG A 234 -15.92 -25.96 -2.08
CA ARG A 234 -15.07 -26.62 -1.09
C ARG A 234 -14.56 -27.94 -1.69
N SER A 235 -13.26 -28.10 -1.83
CA SER A 235 -12.67 -29.37 -2.24
C SER A 235 -13.07 -30.48 -1.27
N PRO A 236 -13.54 -31.65 -1.76
CA PRO A 236 -14.00 -32.76 -0.89
C PRO A 236 -12.89 -33.29 0.05
N ALA A 237 -11.64 -32.98 -0.17
CA ALA A 237 -10.52 -33.37 0.70
C ALA A 237 -10.49 -32.68 2.08
N GLN A 238 -11.39 -31.72 2.36
CA GLN A 238 -11.49 -31.02 3.65
C GLN A 238 -12.72 -31.42 4.48
N ALA A 239 -13.46 -32.46 4.08
CA ALA A 239 -14.46 -33.02 4.96
C ALA A 239 -13.77 -33.62 6.22
N PRO A 240 -14.24 -33.29 7.44
CA PRO A 240 -13.66 -33.89 8.63
C PRO A 240 -13.81 -35.43 8.51
N ARG A 241 -12.68 -36.16 8.64
CA ARG A 241 -12.73 -37.62 8.74
C ARG A 241 -13.67 -37.97 9.88
N GLN A 242 -14.80 -38.54 9.54
CA GLN A 242 -15.65 -39.18 10.54
C GLN A 242 -14.80 -40.24 11.24
N VAL A 243 -14.51 -40.03 12.50
CA VAL A 243 -13.88 -41.02 13.36
C VAL A 243 -14.95 -42.11 13.53
N VAL A 244 -14.83 -43.20 12.77
CA VAL A 244 -15.62 -44.40 12.98
C VAL A 244 -15.19 -44.97 14.33
N ALA A 245 -16.09 -44.93 15.32
CA ALA A 245 -15.84 -45.56 16.60
C ALA A 245 -15.65 -47.07 16.39
N PRO A 246 -14.67 -47.70 17.05
CA PRO A 246 -14.53 -49.15 16.97
C PRO A 246 -15.74 -49.81 17.63
N ASN A 247 -16.40 -50.70 16.90
CA ASN A 247 -17.44 -51.58 17.45
C ASN A 247 -16.78 -52.50 18.52
N THR A 248 -17.20 -52.33 19.74
CA THR A 248 -16.97 -53.28 20.84
C THR A 248 -17.97 -54.43 20.75
#